data_8ae0ea0f80c9696e044291d8c0e564d1
#
_entry.id   8ae0ea0f80c9696e044291d8c0e564d1
#
_cell.length_a   1.000
_cell.length_b   1.000
_cell.length_c   1.000
_cell.angle_alpha   90.00
_cell.angle_beta   90.00
_cell.angle_gamma   90.00
#
_symmetry.space_group_name_H-M   'P 1'
#
loop_
_entity.id
_entity.type
_entity.pdbx_description
1 polymer ?
#
loop_
_entity_poly.entity_id
_entity_poly.type
_entity_poly.pdbx_seq_one_letter_code
_entity_poly.pdbx_strand_id
1 'polypeptide(L)'
;MKISKIIINHTRNMNNLNVYEKRGLKKFSLFSMIFFFMLLVPITVKAQDDIKSLDSLADVAINNGNYAGGYLLRTKQIDMLSKQVDKSDSNLILLIANRGMCMERLKKFDEALTEVKKAVELWTEFKDSTSFSYASLLNYLSVCQMNVNQMNDAVESSQRSISLLEKMPNKDMAKWTNLGTAYTNFAETLVKLKRFKDAITEELKGLKIIQKYNGDDTTPYFDELVSLHKYIKESGNEAAADKISMLLEEGAADLRVPKEKEFASAKEASKYNAEALYCSNYYLDHPITAPKMSEASLFFHKWNIQSKDVTVPFGEFENDICQSTSGTLCFLAFEASIISNGLRYNTRFDKNIYLAAIIKMTKFYINNKEFIGIVPTLEPFAEAYLPDKLKIIKLAEAQYDALRKVMKGLPK
;
A
#
# COMPACT_ATOMS: atom_id res chain seq x y z
N MET A 1 7.89 -13.80 30.37
CA MET A 1 8.71 -14.80 29.61
C MET A 1 8.16 -15.22 28.24
N LYS A 2 6.88 -14.92 27.89
CA LYS A 2 6.30 -15.19 26.55
C LYS A 2 6.40 -14.01 25.57
N ILE A 3 6.53 -12.80 26.05
CA ILE A 3 6.46 -11.53 25.27
C ILE A 3 7.79 -11.21 24.62
N SER A 4 8.92 -11.53 25.27
CA SER A 4 10.26 -11.42 24.66
C SER A 4 10.44 -12.31 23.43
N LYS A 5 9.63 -13.38 23.27
CA LYS A 5 9.65 -14.23 22.07
C LYS A 5 8.94 -13.63 20.86
N ILE A 6 7.98 -12.73 21.06
CA ILE A 6 7.23 -12.08 19.95
C ILE A 6 8.07 -10.93 19.36
N ILE A 7 8.69 -10.13 20.19
CA ILE A 7 9.62 -9.07 19.75
C ILE A 7 10.89 -9.70 19.12
N ILE A 8 11.41 -10.78 19.70
CA ILE A 8 12.52 -11.52 19.12
C ILE A 8 12.15 -12.19 17.78
N ASN A 9 10.91 -12.62 17.59
CA ASN A 9 10.47 -13.16 16.30
C ASN A 9 10.24 -12.09 15.25
N HIS A 10 9.81 -10.88 15.63
CA HIS A 10 9.67 -9.76 14.68
C HIS A 10 11.06 -9.22 14.27
N THR A 11 11.97 -9.04 15.21
CA THR A 11 13.39 -8.72 14.93
C THR A 11 14.15 -9.87 14.25
N ARG A 12 13.82 -11.15 14.52
CA ARG A 12 14.37 -12.29 13.77
C ARG A 12 13.84 -12.36 12.33
N ASN A 13 12.59 -11.97 12.06
CA ASN A 13 12.08 -11.86 10.70
C ASN A 13 12.74 -10.71 9.92
N MET A 14 13.05 -9.59 10.56
CA MET A 14 13.86 -8.52 9.95
C MET A 14 15.31 -8.94 9.70
N ASN A 15 15.92 -9.70 10.63
CA ASN A 15 17.27 -10.25 10.45
C ASN A 15 17.32 -11.44 9.49
N ASN A 16 16.24 -12.21 9.35
CA ASN A 16 16.13 -13.28 8.36
C ASN A 16 15.92 -12.76 6.94
N LEU A 17 15.28 -11.61 6.75
CA LEU A 17 15.28 -10.92 5.45
C LEU A 17 16.70 -10.59 4.97
N ASN A 18 17.59 -10.16 5.88
CA ASN A 18 19.01 -9.93 5.56
C ASN A 18 19.82 -11.23 5.30
N VAL A 19 19.39 -12.38 5.81
CA VAL A 19 20.06 -13.66 5.57
C VAL A 19 19.60 -14.31 4.25
N TYR A 20 18.34 -14.09 3.85
CA TYR A 20 17.82 -14.52 2.55
C TYR A 20 18.36 -13.69 1.39
N GLU A 21 18.60 -12.39 1.58
CA GLU A 21 19.26 -11.54 0.57
C GLU A 21 20.69 -12.01 0.25
N LYS A 22 21.45 -12.51 1.23
CA LYS A 22 22.84 -12.96 0.99
C LYS A 22 22.99 -14.31 0.28
N ARG A 23 21.94 -15.15 0.24
CA ARG A 23 21.99 -16.46 -0.42
C ARG A 23 21.32 -16.52 -1.79
N GLY A 24 20.45 -15.56 -2.14
CA GLY A 24 19.71 -15.50 -3.41
C GLY A 24 20.46 -14.85 -4.57
N LEU A 25 21.46 -14.02 -4.30
CA LEU A 25 22.09 -13.16 -5.30
C LEU A 25 23.13 -13.81 -6.22
N LYS A 26 23.46 -15.09 -6.05
CA LYS A 26 24.48 -15.75 -6.92
C LYS A 26 23.94 -16.63 -8.06
N LYS A 27 22.62 -16.79 -8.21
CA LYS A 27 22.05 -17.62 -9.30
C LYS A 27 21.03 -16.93 -10.21
N PHE A 28 20.79 -15.63 -10.04
CA PHE A 28 19.74 -14.90 -10.78
C PHE A 28 20.24 -14.12 -12.02
N SER A 29 21.54 -14.13 -12.33
CA SER A 29 22.10 -13.21 -13.33
C SER A 29 21.98 -13.67 -14.79
N LEU A 30 21.66 -14.92 -15.08
CA LEU A 30 21.64 -15.42 -16.47
C LEU A 30 20.23 -15.75 -17.01
N PHE A 31 19.28 -16.08 -16.15
CA PHE A 31 17.89 -16.41 -16.56
C PHE A 31 16.98 -15.18 -16.71
N SER A 32 17.33 -14.07 -16.05
CA SER A 32 16.59 -12.81 -16.15
C SER A 32 16.76 -12.09 -17.50
N MET A 33 17.85 -12.35 -18.21
CA MET A 33 18.16 -11.66 -19.47
C MET A 33 17.44 -12.26 -20.69
N ILE A 34 17.06 -13.53 -20.66
CA ILE A 34 16.44 -14.22 -21.80
C ILE A 34 14.92 -14.02 -21.83
N PHE A 35 14.29 -13.76 -20.68
CA PHE A 35 12.84 -13.52 -20.60
C PHE A 35 12.40 -12.11 -21.03
N PHE A 36 13.37 -11.19 -21.22
CA PHE A 36 13.12 -9.80 -21.60
C PHE A 36 12.74 -9.63 -23.08
N PHE A 37 12.95 -10.64 -23.92
CA PHE A 37 12.79 -10.50 -25.38
C PHE A 37 11.50 -11.09 -25.97
N MET A 38 10.63 -11.74 -25.17
CA MET A 38 9.45 -12.43 -25.72
C MET A 38 8.10 -11.74 -25.50
N LEU A 39 8.04 -10.49 -25.05
CA LEU A 39 6.75 -9.77 -24.86
C LEU A 39 6.61 -8.54 -25.78
N LEU A 40 7.02 -8.66 -27.04
CA LEU A 40 6.57 -7.75 -28.10
C LEU A 40 5.47 -8.42 -28.89
N VAL A 41 4.27 -8.50 -28.32
CA VAL A 41 3.04 -8.73 -29.09
C VAL A 41 2.42 -7.36 -29.37
N PRO A 42 2.19 -6.98 -30.63
CA PRO A 42 1.52 -5.73 -30.94
C PRO A 42 0.05 -5.86 -30.60
N ILE A 43 -0.37 -5.31 -29.46
CA ILE A 43 -1.78 -5.12 -29.15
C ILE A 43 -2.18 -3.76 -29.66
N THR A 44 -2.90 -3.72 -30.78
CA THR A 44 -3.57 -2.52 -31.30
C THR A 44 -4.84 -2.28 -30.48
N VAL A 45 -4.78 -1.45 -29.45
CA VAL A 45 -5.91 -1.01 -28.62
C VAL A 45 -5.90 0.52 -28.59
N LYS A 46 -7.07 1.16 -28.50
CA LYS A 46 -7.24 2.62 -28.53
C LYS A 46 -6.40 3.30 -27.45
N ALA A 47 -5.49 4.18 -27.85
CA ALA A 47 -4.39 4.70 -27.02
C ALA A 47 -4.77 5.31 -25.66
N GLN A 48 -5.97 5.83 -25.49
CA GLN A 48 -6.39 6.51 -24.26
C GLN A 48 -6.95 5.53 -23.20
N ASP A 49 -7.59 4.45 -23.64
CA ASP A 49 -8.04 3.37 -22.74
C ASP A 49 -6.83 2.56 -22.25
N ASP A 50 -5.76 2.49 -23.07
CA ASP A 50 -4.51 1.84 -22.70
C ASP A 50 -3.73 2.55 -21.60
N ILE A 51 -3.65 3.90 -21.63
CA ILE A 51 -2.92 4.66 -20.61
C ILE A 51 -3.59 4.52 -19.25
N LYS A 52 -4.92 4.58 -19.16
CA LYS A 52 -5.67 4.38 -17.91
C LYS A 52 -5.54 2.95 -17.39
N SER A 53 -5.58 1.96 -18.29
CA SER A 53 -5.38 0.56 -17.93
C SER A 53 -3.97 0.32 -17.37
N LEU A 54 -2.94 0.92 -17.98
CA LEU A 54 -1.57 0.85 -17.50
C LEU A 54 -1.41 1.54 -16.13
N ASP A 55 -2.14 2.64 -15.89
CA ASP A 55 -2.12 3.35 -14.61
C ASP A 55 -2.60 2.45 -13.48
N SER A 56 -3.77 1.86 -13.67
CA SER A 56 -4.34 0.92 -12.72
C SER A 56 -3.45 -0.29 -12.44
N LEU A 57 -2.84 -0.86 -13.50
CA LEU A 57 -1.93 -1.99 -13.36
C LEU A 57 -0.64 -1.60 -12.64
N ALA A 58 -0.13 -0.39 -12.88
CA ALA A 58 1.04 0.12 -12.19
C ALA A 58 0.77 0.31 -10.70
N ASP A 59 -0.39 0.90 -10.33
CA ASP A 59 -0.79 1.08 -8.95
C ASP A 59 -0.98 -0.27 -8.23
N VAL A 60 -1.62 -1.24 -8.87
CA VAL A 60 -1.75 -2.60 -8.33
C VAL A 60 -0.36 -3.22 -8.12
N ALA A 61 0.56 -3.09 -9.08
CA ALA A 61 1.91 -3.62 -8.95
C ALA A 61 2.66 -2.97 -7.78
N ILE A 62 2.61 -1.64 -7.67
CA ILE A 62 3.27 -0.87 -6.61
C ILE A 62 2.69 -1.21 -5.23
N ASN A 63 1.36 -1.22 -5.09
CA ASN A 63 0.68 -1.53 -3.83
C ASN A 63 0.95 -2.97 -3.35
N ASN A 64 1.28 -3.87 -4.27
CA ASN A 64 1.70 -5.24 -3.95
C ASN A 64 3.22 -5.40 -3.78
N GLY A 65 3.98 -4.30 -3.74
CA GLY A 65 5.44 -4.31 -3.59
C GLY A 65 6.20 -4.78 -4.83
N ASN A 66 5.53 -4.93 -5.99
CA ASN A 66 6.18 -5.23 -7.26
C ASN A 66 6.69 -3.94 -7.92
N TYR A 67 7.69 -3.32 -7.31
CA TYR A 67 8.24 -2.05 -7.81
C TYR A 67 8.90 -2.18 -9.18
N ALA A 68 9.44 -3.36 -9.52
CA ALA A 68 9.98 -3.61 -10.86
C ALA A 68 8.87 -3.61 -11.93
N GLY A 69 7.74 -4.26 -11.65
CA GLY A 69 6.55 -4.21 -12.51
C GLY A 69 5.99 -2.79 -12.61
N GLY A 70 5.87 -2.09 -11.48
CA GLY A 70 5.47 -0.69 -11.43
C GLY A 70 6.35 0.21 -12.30
N TYR A 71 7.67 0.08 -12.18
CA TYR A 71 8.64 0.80 -13.01
C TYR A 71 8.42 0.59 -14.53
N LEU A 72 8.27 -0.66 -14.96
CA LEU A 72 8.05 -0.99 -16.36
C LEU A 72 6.74 -0.40 -16.90
N LEU A 73 5.66 -0.52 -16.11
CA LEU A 73 4.35 0.01 -16.48
C LEU A 73 4.37 1.54 -16.54
N ARG A 74 4.99 2.22 -15.57
CA ARG A 74 5.16 3.69 -15.58
C ARG A 74 6.03 4.14 -16.76
N THR A 75 7.10 3.40 -17.12
CA THR A 75 7.90 3.69 -18.30
C THR A 75 7.06 3.63 -19.58
N LYS A 76 6.26 2.58 -19.74
CA LYS A 76 5.36 2.45 -20.89
C LYS A 76 4.32 3.57 -20.96
N GLN A 77 3.75 3.96 -19.81
CA GLN A 77 2.83 5.10 -19.74
C GLN A 77 3.49 6.41 -20.19
N ILE A 78 4.70 6.68 -19.69
CA ILE A 78 5.48 7.87 -20.06
C ILE A 78 5.76 7.88 -21.56
N ASP A 79 6.19 6.73 -22.13
CA ASP A 79 6.47 6.61 -23.56
C ASP A 79 5.23 6.83 -24.45
N MET A 80 4.06 6.42 -23.97
CA MET A 80 2.80 6.63 -24.69
C MET A 80 2.30 8.06 -24.53
N LEU A 81 2.31 8.59 -23.30
CA LEU A 81 1.76 9.91 -23.01
C LEU A 81 2.62 11.02 -23.62
N SER A 82 3.95 10.90 -23.58
CA SER A 82 4.89 11.88 -24.17
C SER A 82 4.76 12.10 -25.67
N LYS A 83 4.10 11.16 -26.38
CA LYS A 83 3.78 11.30 -27.80
C LYS A 83 2.47 12.07 -28.06
N GLN A 84 1.66 12.27 -27.02
CA GLN A 84 0.32 12.84 -27.10
C GLN A 84 0.23 14.23 -26.45
N VAL A 85 1.10 14.51 -25.49
CA VAL A 85 1.07 15.74 -24.70
C VAL A 85 2.43 16.41 -24.65
N ASP A 86 2.41 17.70 -24.33
CA ASP A 86 3.61 18.51 -24.11
C ASP A 86 4.30 18.13 -22.78
N LYS A 87 5.60 18.44 -22.66
CA LYS A 87 6.39 18.24 -21.44
C LYS A 87 5.84 18.96 -20.20
N SER A 88 4.99 19.95 -20.41
CA SER A 88 4.29 20.68 -19.36
C SER A 88 3.04 19.96 -18.82
N ASP A 89 2.64 18.82 -19.38
CA ASP A 89 1.47 18.09 -18.89
C ASP A 89 1.66 17.57 -17.46
N SER A 90 0.71 17.89 -16.58
CA SER A 90 0.81 17.54 -15.15
C SER A 90 0.88 16.04 -14.91
N ASN A 91 0.13 15.25 -15.71
CA ASN A 91 0.12 13.80 -15.55
C ASN A 91 1.45 13.19 -15.97
N LEU A 92 2.03 13.71 -17.08
CA LEU A 92 3.35 13.27 -17.54
C LEU A 92 4.43 13.56 -16.47
N ILE A 93 4.41 14.75 -15.88
CA ILE A 93 5.37 15.14 -14.83
C ILE A 93 5.21 14.23 -13.60
N LEU A 94 3.99 13.97 -13.16
CA LEU A 94 3.72 13.09 -12.01
C LEU A 94 4.10 11.62 -12.30
N LEU A 95 3.90 11.14 -13.52
CA LEU A 95 4.35 9.80 -13.92
C LEU A 95 5.87 9.65 -13.86
N ILE A 96 6.63 10.69 -14.26
CA ILE A 96 8.09 10.71 -14.12
C ILE A 96 8.49 10.57 -12.65
N ALA A 97 7.86 11.34 -11.74
CA ALA A 97 8.13 11.23 -10.31
C ALA A 97 7.77 9.85 -9.75
N ASN A 98 6.62 9.29 -10.14
CA ASN A 98 6.17 7.97 -9.69
C ASN A 98 7.10 6.85 -10.18
N ARG A 99 7.67 6.99 -11.39
CA ARG A 99 8.73 6.08 -11.85
C ARG A 99 9.98 6.19 -11.00
N GLY A 100 10.39 7.40 -10.63
CA GLY A 100 11.50 7.66 -9.71
C GLY A 100 11.28 7.00 -8.35
N MET A 101 10.05 7.01 -7.81
CA MET A 101 9.71 6.30 -6.59
C MET A 101 9.85 4.78 -6.72
N CYS A 102 9.47 4.19 -7.86
CA CYS A 102 9.72 2.78 -8.09
C CYS A 102 11.22 2.47 -8.07
N MET A 103 12.06 3.34 -8.64
CA MET A 103 13.53 3.20 -8.60
C MET A 103 14.07 3.29 -7.18
N GLU A 104 13.54 4.21 -6.36
CA GLU A 104 13.90 4.34 -4.94
C GLU A 104 13.63 3.04 -4.19
N ARG A 105 12.43 2.46 -4.35
CA ARG A 105 12.07 1.17 -3.75
C ARG A 105 12.90 -0.01 -4.26
N LEU A 106 13.46 0.10 -5.46
CA LEU A 106 14.44 -0.83 -6.03
C LEU A 106 15.88 -0.55 -5.59
N LYS A 107 16.08 0.43 -4.68
CA LYS A 107 17.38 0.88 -4.16
C LYS A 107 18.30 1.48 -5.24
N LYS A 108 17.73 1.99 -6.34
CA LYS A 108 18.40 2.72 -7.40
C LYS A 108 18.37 4.22 -7.08
N PHE A 109 19.05 4.62 -6.00
CA PHE A 109 18.86 5.91 -5.37
C PHE A 109 19.29 7.10 -6.22
N ASP A 110 20.42 7.00 -6.96
CA ASP A 110 20.89 8.08 -7.83
C ASP A 110 19.97 8.27 -9.04
N GLU A 111 19.51 7.17 -9.63
CA GLU A 111 18.55 7.19 -10.73
C GLU A 111 17.20 7.78 -10.26
N ALA A 112 16.73 7.38 -9.08
CA ALA A 112 15.52 7.90 -8.48
C ALA A 112 15.60 9.41 -8.23
N LEU A 113 16.71 9.88 -7.68
CA LEU A 113 16.94 11.30 -7.44
C LEU A 113 16.92 12.09 -8.75
N THR A 114 17.54 11.57 -9.80
CA THR A 114 17.57 12.20 -11.13
C THR A 114 16.16 12.35 -11.70
N GLU A 115 15.34 11.31 -11.65
CA GLU A 115 13.95 11.33 -12.13
C GLU A 115 13.08 12.31 -11.33
N VAL A 116 13.16 12.27 -10.01
CA VAL A 116 12.34 13.14 -9.16
C VAL A 116 12.77 14.61 -9.28
N LYS A 117 14.08 14.90 -9.35
CA LYS A 117 14.57 16.25 -9.64
C LYS A 117 14.03 16.79 -10.95
N LYS A 118 14.07 15.99 -12.01
CA LYS A 118 13.49 16.34 -13.32
C LYS A 118 12.01 16.69 -13.21
N ALA A 119 11.23 15.90 -12.46
CA ALA A 119 9.81 16.19 -12.25
C ALA A 119 9.58 17.50 -11.49
N VAL A 120 10.38 17.78 -10.46
CA VAL A 120 10.32 19.04 -9.69
C VAL A 120 10.69 20.23 -10.57
N GLU A 121 11.73 20.13 -11.38
CA GLU A 121 12.16 21.18 -12.31
C GLU A 121 11.07 21.50 -13.34
N LEU A 122 10.50 20.48 -14.00
CA LEU A 122 9.39 20.63 -14.93
C LEU A 122 8.15 21.25 -14.26
N TRP A 123 7.83 20.82 -13.03
CA TRP A 123 6.72 21.42 -12.30
C TRP A 123 6.97 22.89 -12.00
N THR A 124 8.16 23.25 -11.55
CA THR A 124 8.53 24.64 -11.24
C THR A 124 8.53 25.53 -12.47
N GLU A 125 8.94 24.99 -13.64
CA GLU A 125 8.95 25.73 -14.90
C GLU A 125 7.53 26.01 -15.43
N PHE A 126 6.60 25.07 -15.31
CA PHE A 126 5.32 25.11 -16.02
C PHE A 126 4.07 25.19 -15.14
N LYS A 127 4.17 25.01 -13.83
CA LYS A 127 3.05 24.84 -12.94
C LYS A 127 3.14 25.72 -11.69
N ASP A 128 2.03 25.73 -10.93
CA ASP A 128 1.95 26.44 -9.67
C ASP A 128 2.76 25.73 -8.56
N SER A 129 3.79 26.42 -8.08
CA SER A 129 4.66 25.98 -7.00
C SER A 129 4.02 26.04 -5.60
N THR A 130 2.73 26.37 -5.49
CA THR A 130 1.93 26.32 -4.24
C THR A 130 0.95 25.17 -4.24
N SER A 131 0.90 24.38 -5.32
CA SER A 131 -0.05 23.29 -5.49
C SER A 131 0.27 22.08 -4.60
N PHE A 132 -0.78 21.30 -4.35
CA PHE A 132 -0.65 20.00 -3.63
C PHE A 132 0.33 19.06 -4.30
N SER A 133 0.28 18.95 -5.62
CA SER A 133 1.20 18.09 -6.38
C SER A 133 2.66 18.53 -6.21
N TYR A 134 2.92 19.84 -6.20
CA TYR A 134 4.28 20.35 -5.97
C TYR A 134 4.78 20.00 -4.57
N ALA A 135 3.94 20.17 -3.55
CA ALA A 135 4.29 19.78 -2.20
C ALA A 135 4.59 18.28 -2.08
N SER A 136 3.81 17.43 -2.76
CA SER A 136 4.06 15.99 -2.84
C SER A 136 5.38 15.65 -3.55
N LEU A 137 5.68 16.34 -4.66
CA LEU A 137 6.95 16.18 -5.37
C LEU A 137 8.16 16.55 -4.50
N LEU A 138 8.05 17.63 -3.70
CA LEU A 138 9.11 18.02 -2.75
C LEU A 138 9.30 16.97 -1.64
N ASN A 139 8.22 16.34 -1.17
CA ASN A 139 8.33 15.24 -0.20
C ASN A 139 9.06 14.03 -0.83
N TYR A 140 8.76 13.68 -2.06
CA TYR A 140 9.48 12.61 -2.77
C TYR A 140 10.94 12.97 -3.01
N LEU A 141 11.22 14.21 -3.37
CA LEU A 141 12.58 14.71 -3.56
C LEU A 141 13.39 14.60 -2.26
N SER A 142 12.80 14.96 -1.12
CA SER A 142 13.49 14.87 0.18
C SER A 142 13.89 13.43 0.53
N VAL A 143 13.04 12.46 0.27
CA VAL A 143 13.35 11.03 0.48
C VAL A 143 14.50 10.57 -0.43
N CYS A 144 14.47 10.95 -1.71
CA CYS A 144 15.55 10.62 -2.64
C CYS A 144 16.88 11.26 -2.23
N GLN A 145 16.87 12.54 -1.83
CA GLN A 145 18.05 13.27 -1.34
C GLN A 145 18.62 12.63 -0.07
N MET A 146 17.76 12.26 0.87
CA MET A 146 18.14 11.54 2.10
C MET A 146 18.84 10.21 1.78
N ASN A 147 18.34 9.46 0.81
CA ASN A 147 18.89 8.15 0.44
C ASN A 147 20.27 8.23 -0.25
N VAL A 148 20.59 9.35 -0.89
CA VAL A 148 21.93 9.63 -1.44
C VAL A 148 22.80 10.51 -0.53
N ASN A 149 22.40 10.65 0.74
CA ASN A 149 23.13 11.40 1.77
C ASN A 149 23.25 12.92 1.52
N GLN A 150 22.34 13.51 0.70
CA GLN A 150 22.21 14.97 0.52
C GLN A 150 21.32 15.55 1.65
N MET A 151 21.78 15.48 2.90
CA MET A 151 20.94 15.70 4.07
C MET A 151 20.43 17.15 4.20
N ASN A 152 21.24 18.16 3.88
CA ASN A 152 20.80 19.56 3.95
C ASN A 152 19.68 19.84 2.93
N ASP A 153 19.84 19.35 1.72
CA ASP A 153 18.83 19.48 0.66
C ASP A 153 17.54 18.74 1.04
N ALA A 154 17.67 17.55 1.66
CA ALA A 154 16.52 16.78 2.13
C ALA A 154 15.74 17.53 3.23
N VAL A 155 16.43 18.19 4.16
CA VAL A 155 15.82 19.04 5.20
C VAL A 155 15.06 20.20 4.55
N GLU A 156 15.68 20.91 3.61
CA GLU A 156 15.04 22.05 2.92
C GLU A 156 13.79 21.60 2.14
N SER A 157 13.90 20.53 1.37
CA SER A 157 12.78 19.96 0.60
C SER A 157 11.63 19.52 1.50
N SER A 158 11.93 18.85 2.62
CA SER A 158 10.93 18.42 3.60
C SER A 158 10.20 19.61 4.22
N GLN A 159 10.95 20.60 4.72
CA GLN A 159 10.38 21.79 5.35
C GLN A 159 9.50 22.58 4.38
N ARG A 160 9.93 22.70 3.13
CA ARG A 160 9.15 23.40 2.10
C ARG A 160 7.88 22.63 1.78
N SER A 161 7.93 21.30 1.64
CA SER A 161 6.76 20.44 1.46
C SER A 161 5.75 20.61 2.59
N ILE A 162 6.21 20.47 3.86
CA ILE A 162 5.38 20.61 5.06
C ILE A 162 4.72 22.00 5.09
N SER A 163 5.51 23.07 4.89
CA SER A 163 5.00 24.44 4.92
C SER A 163 3.90 24.69 3.87
N LEU A 164 4.03 24.11 2.68
CA LEU A 164 2.99 24.19 1.65
C LEU A 164 1.74 23.42 2.07
N LEU A 165 1.90 22.18 2.52
CA LEU A 165 0.77 21.34 2.95
C LEU A 165 0.03 21.94 4.15
N GLU A 166 0.73 22.52 5.13
CA GLU A 166 0.11 23.18 6.29
C GLU A 166 -0.77 24.36 5.89
N LYS A 167 -0.33 25.17 4.93
CA LYS A 167 -1.03 26.38 4.46
C LYS A 167 -2.24 26.07 3.56
N MET A 168 -2.39 24.86 3.05
CA MET A 168 -3.50 24.51 2.18
C MET A 168 -4.84 24.61 2.91
N PRO A 169 -5.84 25.33 2.36
CA PRO A 169 -7.18 25.34 2.91
C PRO A 169 -7.91 24.01 2.62
N ASN A 170 -8.93 23.72 3.39
CA ASN A 170 -9.88 22.60 3.14
C ASN A 170 -9.17 21.28 2.83
N LYS A 171 -8.33 20.82 3.75
CA LYS A 171 -7.61 19.56 3.57
C LYS A 171 -8.57 18.37 3.58
N ASP A 172 -8.63 17.69 2.46
CA ASP A 172 -9.22 16.36 2.33
C ASP A 172 -8.28 15.26 2.89
N MET A 173 -8.73 14.03 2.86
CA MET A 173 -7.96 12.88 3.36
C MET A 173 -6.58 12.78 2.69
N ALA A 174 -6.50 13.00 1.37
CA ALA A 174 -5.23 12.89 0.63
C ALA A 174 -4.21 13.93 1.10
N LYS A 175 -4.64 15.18 1.32
CA LYS A 175 -3.76 16.25 1.83
C LYS A 175 -3.31 16.00 3.27
N TRP A 176 -4.20 15.49 4.13
CA TRP A 176 -3.83 15.11 5.49
C TRP A 176 -2.85 13.94 5.51
N THR A 177 -3.11 12.89 4.72
CA THR A 177 -2.19 11.74 4.63
C THR A 177 -0.80 12.18 4.13
N ASN A 178 -0.74 13.02 3.11
CA ASN A 178 0.54 13.56 2.62
C ASN A 178 1.26 14.41 3.68
N LEU A 179 0.54 15.22 4.44
CA LEU A 179 1.15 16.01 5.51
C LEU A 179 1.70 15.10 6.63
N GLY A 180 0.95 14.08 7.03
CA GLY A 180 1.43 13.07 7.99
C GLY A 180 2.72 12.41 7.51
N THR A 181 2.71 11.88 6.28
CA THR A 181 3.89 11.26 5.65
C THR A 181 5.06 12.23 5.49
N ALA A 182 4.80 13.50 5.20
CA ALA A 182 5.89 14.49 5.10
C ALA A 182 6.57 14.73 6.45
N TYR A 183 5.82 14.74 7.55
CA TYR A 183 6.39 14.84 8.89
C TYR A 183 7.23 13.62 9.26
N THR A 184 6.74 12.39 9.01
CA THR A 184 7.48 11.16 9.34
C THR A 184 8.73 10.99 8.48
N ASN A 185 8.69 11.30 7.19
CA ASN A 185 9.86 11.32 6.32
C ASN A 185 10.90 12.37 6.78
N PHE A 186 10.44 13.53 7.24
CA PHE A 186 11.32 14.54 7.79
C PHE A 186 11.97 14.08 9.09
N ALA A 187 11.23 13.43 9.97
CA ALA A 187 11.75 12.84 11.19
C ALA A 187 12.87 11.82 10.88
N GLU A 188 12.70 10.95 9.89
CA GLU A 188 13.75 10.00 9.47
C GLU A 188 15.01 10.71 9.00
N THR A 189 14.87 11.81 8.23
CA THR A 189 16.00 12.65 7.81
C THR A 189 16.75 13.23 9.02
N LEU A 190 16.01 13.72 10.02
CA LEU A 190 16.58 14.29 11.25
C LEU A 190 17.29 13.22 12.09
N VAL A 191 16.80 11.98 12.12
CA VAL A 191 17.48 10.86 12.79
C VAL A 191 18.83 10.57 12.13
N LYS A 192 18.90 10.55 10.80
CA LYS A 192 20.18 10.37 10.09
C LYS A 192 21.17 11.49 10.39
N LEU A 193 20.68 12.69 10.69
CA LEU A 193 21.48 13.82 11.18
C LEU A 193 21.77 13.76 12.69
N LYS A 194 21.32 12.71 13.40
CA LYS A 194 21.42 12.56 14.86
C LYS A 194 20.69 13.66 15.66
N ARG A 195 19.72 14.34 15.03
CA ARG A 195 18.87 15.35 15.64
C ARG A 195 17.63 14.71 16.27
N PHE A 196 17.84 13.77 17.17
CA PHE A 196 16.78 12.92 17.73
C PHE A 196 15.64 13.69 18.38
N LYS A 197 15.94 14.78 19.11
CA LYS A 197 14.90 15.59 19.76
C LYS A 197 13.95 16.23 18.73
N ASP A 198 14.51 16.75 17.66
CA ASP A 198 13.73 17.35 16.57
C ASP A 198 12.95 16.24 15.83
N ALA A 199 13.60 15.12 15.54
CA ALA A 199 12.98 13.97 14.90
C ALA A 199 11.76 13.47 15.68
N ILE A 200 11.86 13.29 16.99
CA ILE A 200 10.74 12.90 17.86
C ILE A 200 9.60 13.92 17.77
N THR A 201 9.92 15.20 17.69
CA THR A 201 8.91 16.27 17.58
C THR A 201 8.14 16.17 16.28
N GLU A 202 8.82 15.98 15.16
CA GLU A 202 8.19 15.86 13.85
C GLU A 202 7.43 14.53 13.71
N GLU A 203 7.98 13.43 14.22
CA GLU A 203 7.31 12.13 14.26
C GLU A 203 5.97 12.18 15.01
N LEU A 204 5.94 12.84 16.17
CA LEU A 204 4.71 13.01 16.95
C LEU A 204 3.65 13.84 16.20
N LYS A 205 4.05 14.81 15.37
CA LYS A 205 3.11 15.54 14.51
C LYS A 205 2.51 14.62 13.44
N GLY A 206 3.35 13.85 12.76
CA GLY A 206 2.92 12.86 11.76
C GLY A 206 1.99 11.82 12.37
N LEU A 207 2.40 11.21 13.49
CA LEU A 207 1.63 10.22 14.22
C LEU A 207 0.24 10.73 14.65
N LYS A 208 0.17 11.97 15.15
CA LYS A 208 -1.10 12.60 15.53
C LYS A 208 -2.06 12.78 14.35
N ILE A 209 -1.53 13.07 13.17
CA ILE A 209 -2.33 13.18 11.95
C ILE A 209 -2.82 11.78 11.53
N ILE A 210 -1.94 10.79 11.54
CA ILE A 210 -2.27 9.41 11.21
C ILE A 210 -3.33 8.87 12.17
N GLN A 211 -3.14 9.08 13.48
CA GLN A 211 -4.13 8.72 14.50
C GLN A 211 -5.51 9.32 14.22
N LYS A 212 -5.55 10.61 13.87
CA LYS A 212 -6.81 11.32 13.63
C LYS A 212 -7.56 10.84 12.40
N TYR A 213 -6.86 10.51 11.32
CA TYR A 213 -7.48 10.24 10.02
C TYR A 213 -7.50 8.76 9.63
N ASN A 214 -6.58 7.98 10.17
CA ASN A 214 -6.52 6.54 9.92
C ASN A 214 -7.01 5.70 11.11
N GLY A 215 -6.94 6.25 12.32
CA GLY A 215 -7.20 5.55 13.57
C GLY A 215 -5.92 5.13 14.29
N ASP A 216 -6.02 4.92 15.60
CA ASP A 216 -4.92 4.51 16.49
C ASP A 216 -4.70 2.99 16.55
N ASP A 217 -5.45 2.26 15.75
CA ASP A 217 -5.49 0.81 15.66
C ASP A 217 -5.13 0.30 14.24
N THR A 218 -4.47 1.13 13.45
CA THR A 218 -4.10 0.82 12.05
C THR A 218 -2.62 0.50 11.92
N THR A 219 -2.26 -0.33 10.91
CA THR A 219 -0.85 -0.63 10.59
C THR A 219 0.00 0.64 10.43
N PRO A 220 -0.42 1.68 9.68
CA PRO A 220 0.36 2.90 9.60
C PRO A 220 0.63 3.57 10.95
N TYR A 221 -0.33 3.55 11.88
CA TYR A 221 -0.13 4.11 13.21
C TYR A 221 0.91 3.32 14.02
N PHE A 222 0.83 1.98 13.99
CA PHE A 222 1.80 1.13 14.69
C PHE A 222 3.19 1.19 14.08
N ASP A 223 3.31 1.28 12.76
CA ASP A 223 4.60 1.45 12.08
C ASP A 223 5.30 2.74 12.53
N GLU A 224 4.55 3.83 12.68
CA GLU A 224 5.10 5.10 13.17
C GLU A 224 5.35 5.07 14.69
N LEU A 225 4.58 4.33 15.48
CA LEU A 225 4.92 4.08 16.88
C LEU A 225 6.24 3.32 17.04
N VAL A 226 6.50 2.33 16.18
CA VAL A 226 7.78 1.61 16.15
C VAL A 226 8.92 2.56 15.81
N SER A 227 8.74 3.44 14.84
CA SER A 227 9.70 4.47 14.47
C SER A 227 9.96 5.43 15.63
N LEU A 228 8.89 5.92 16.27
CA LEU A 228 8.98 6.80 17.44
C LEU A 228 9.71 6.12 18.61
N HIS A 229 9.38 4.86 18.92
CA HIS A 229 10.09 4.09 19.94
C HIS A 229 11.60 4.03 19.66
N LYS A 230 11.98 3.70 18.42
CA LYS A 230 13.37 3.65 17.99
C LYS A 230 14.07 5.00 18.19
N TYR A 231 13.46 6.10 17.75
CA TYR A 231 14.05 7.44 17.86
C TYR A 231 14.22 7.89 19.31
N ILE A 232 13.25 7.60 20.18
CA ILE A 232 13.32 7.87 21.62
C ILE A 232 14.45 7.05 22.26
N LYS A 233 14.57 5.78 21.92
CA LYS A 233 15.64 4.90 22.41
C LYS A 233 17.02 5.37 21.98
N GLU A 234 17.19 5.73 20.71
CA GLU A 234 18.43 6.27 20.17
C GLU A 234 18.79 7.65 20.78
N SER A 235 17.80 8.39 21.30
CA SER A 235 18.03 9.62 22.07
C SER A 235 18.53 9.39 23.50
N GLY A 236 18.55 8.14 23.97
CA GLY A 236 18.95 7.76 25.34
C GLY A 236 17.85 7.91 26.40
N ASN A 237 16.59 8.12 26.00
CA ASN A 237 15.46 8.24 26.91
C ASN A 237 14.72 6.89 27.08
N GLU A 238 15.36 5.94 27.79
CA GLU A 238 14.82 4.59 28.01
C GLU A 238 13.43 4.62 28.67
N ALA A 239 13.20 5.46 29.67
CA ALA A 239 11.90 5.51 30.35
C ALA A 239 10.75 5.95 29.44
N ALA A 240 11.01 6.81 28.44
CA ALA A 240 10.01 7.16 27.44
C ALA A 240 9.86 6.05 26.38
N ALA A 241 10.94 5.37 26.02
CA ALA A 241 10.89 4.22 25.10
C ALA A 241 10.05 3.08 25.70
N ASP A 242 10.20 2.78 27.00
CA ASP A 242 9.41 1.76 27.70
C ASP A 242 7.91 2.06 27.65
N LYS A 243 7.51 3.34 27.78
CA LYS A 243 6.09 3.73 27.65
C LYS A 243 5.54 3.46 26.25
N ILE A 244 6.32 3.72 25.21
CA ILE A 244 5.90 3.40 23.84
C ILE A 244 5.86 1.87 23.62
N SER A 245 6.81 1.13 24.21
CA SER A 245 6.76 -0.35 24.21
C SER A 245 5.47 -0.88 24.80
N MET A 246 5.00 -0.29 25.93
CA MET A 246 3.72 -0.67 26.53
C MET A 246 2.55 -0.41 25.56
N LEU A 247 2.52 0.75 24.89
CA LEU A 247 1.48 1.06 23.89
C LEU A 247 1.51 0.09 22.70
N LEU A 248 2.70 -0.32 22.26
CA LEU A 248 2.86 -1.32 21.20
C LEU A 248 2.39 -2.71 21.66
N GLU A 249 2.61 -3.06 22.93
CA GLU A 249 2.15 -4.32 23.53
C GLU A 249 0.62 -4.31 23.74
N GLU A 250 0.07 -3.20 24.23
CA GLU A 250 -1.36 -2.99 24.42
C GLU A 250 -2.10 -2.96 23.08
N GLY A 251 -1.56 -2.28 22.08
CA GLY A 251 -2.11 -2.24 20.71
C GLY A 251 -2.11 -3.60 20.04
N ALA A 252 -1.10 -4.44 20.31
CA ALA A 252 -1.09 -5.82 19.84
C ALA A 252 -2.09 -6.71 20.60
N ALA A 253 -2.48 -6.32 21.82
CA ALA A 253 -3.40 -7.08 22.68
C ALA A 253 -4.84 -6.59 22.60
N ASP A 254 -5.06 -5.30 22.37
CA ASP A 254 -6.38 -4.65 22.43
C ASP A 254 -6.94 -4.36 21.03
N LEU A 255 -7.32 -5.45 20.37
CA LEU A 255 -8.12 -5.34 19.16
C LEU A 255 -9.51 -4.82 19.52
N ARG A 256 -9.77 -3.59 19.13
CA ARG A 256 -11.09 -2.96 19.23
C ARG A 256 -12.03 -3.45 18.14
N VAL A 257 -12.10 -4.77 17.97
CA VAL A 257 -13.16 -5.33 17.14
C VAL A 257 -14.47 -5.04 17.86
N PRO A 258 -15.42 -4.33 17.24
CA PRO A 258 -16.71 -4.06 17.86
C PRO A 258 -17.38 -5.37 18.23
N LYS A 259 -18.11 -5.36 19.34
CA LYS A 259 -18.96 -6.51 19.69
C LYS A 259 -19.87 -6.82 18.52
N GLU A 260 -20.21 -8.10 18.36
CA GLU A 260 -21.17 -8.56 17.37
C GLU A 260 -22.40 -7.63 17.32
N LYS A 261 -22.67 -7.11 16.12
CA LYS A 261 -23.73 -6.14 15.88
C LYS A 261 -24.54 -6.53 14.65
N GLU A 262 -25.85 -6.47 14.80
CA GLU A 262 -26.78 -6.49 13.67
C GLU A 262 -27.09 -5.06 13.24
N PHE A 263 -27.08 -4.81 11.94
CA PHE A 263 -27.39 -3.51 11.37
C PHE A 263 -28.83 -3.50 10.86
N ALA A 264 -29.65 -2.59 11.35
CA ALA A 264 -31.05 -2.49 10.99
C ALA A 264 -31.27 -1.88 9.60
N SER A 265 -30.28 -1.18 9.04
CA SER A 265 -30.35 -0.52 7.73
C SER A 265 -28.97 -0.20 7.16
N ALA A 266 -28.91 0.06 5.83
CA ALA A 266 -27.71 0.54 5.17
C ALA A 266 -27.19 1.86 5.77
N LYS A 267 -28.09 2.79 6.14
CA LYS A 267 -27.72 4.06 6.78
C LYS A 267 -27.10 3.85 8.16
N GLU A 268 -27.51 2.82 8.89
CA GLU A 268 -26.87 2.46 10.14
C GLU A 268 -25.50 1.82 9.87
N ALA A 269 -25.39 0.88 8.94
CA ALA A 269 -24.12 0.25 8.57
C ALA A 269 -23.06 1.29 8.15
N SER A 270 -23.44 2.29 7.36
CA SER A 270 -22.50 3.36 6.91
C SER A 270 -21.90 4.17 8.07
N LYS A 271 -22.50 4.18 9.25
CA LYS A 271 -21.91 4.84 10.43
C LYS A 271 -20.69 4.08 10.99
N TYR A 272 -20.51 2.84 10.57
CA TYR A 272 -19.46 1.93 11.02
C TYR A 272 -18.43 1.64 9.92
N ASN A 273 -18.30 2.55 8.96
CA ASN A 273 -17.34 2.40 7.87
C ASN A 273 -15.88 2.35 8.37
N ALA A 274 -15.57 3.10 9.43
CA ALA A 274 -14.23 3.09 10.03
C ALA A 274 -13.91 1.73 10.66
N GLU A 275 -14.84 1.16 11.41
CA GLU A 275 -14.71 -0.15 12.05
C GLU A 275 -14.68 -1.27 11.01
N ALA A 276 -15.48 -1.17 9.93
CA ALA A 276 -15.46 -2.13 8.84
C ALA A 276 -14.12 -2.10 8.09
N LEU A 277 -13.58 -0.91 7.82
CA LEU A 277 -12.25 -0.73 7.26
C LEU A 277 -11.17 -1.33 8.16
N TYR A 278 -11.23 -1.05 9.46
CA TYR A 278 -10.33 -1.60 10.45
C TYR A 278 -10.34 -3.13 10.49
N CYS A 279 -11.51 -3.73 10.69
CA CYS A 279 -11.67 -5.18 10.75
C CYS A 279 -11.22 -5.87 9.45
N SER A 280 -11.47 -5.24 8.30
CA SER A 280 -11.03 -5.74 7.00
C SER A 280 -9.51 -5.73 6.87
N ASN A 281 -8.84 -4.64 7.27
CA ASN A 281 -7.37 -4.56 7.25
C ASN A 281 -6.76 -5.55 8.24
N TYR A 282 -7.33 -5.65 9.43
CA TYR A 282 -6.87 -6.63 10.41
C TYR A 282 -6.88 -8.05 9.84
N TYR A 283 -7.97 -8.46 9.20
CA TYR A 283 -8.10 -9.78 8.59
C TYR A 283 -7.03 -10.03 7.50
N LEU A 284 -6.70 -9.00 6.72
CA LEU A 284 -5.73 -9.11 5.62
C LEU A 284 -4.27 -9.16 6.08
N ASP A 285 -3.95 -8.48 7.18
CA ASP A 285 -2.57 -8.22 7.58
C ASP A 285 -2.07 -9.16 8.68
N HIS A 286 -2.97 -9.97 9.28
CA HIS A 286 -2.61 -10.91 10.35
C HIS A 286 -2.77 -12.38 9.90
N PRO A 287 -2.00 -13.31 10.52
CA PRO A 287 -2.20 -14.74 10.27
C PRO A 287 -3.58 -15.19 10.76
N ILE A 288 -4.17 -16.18 10.11
CA ILE A 288 -5.51 -16.69 10.45
C ILE A 288 -5.63 -17.16 11.91
N THR A 289 -4.51 -17.48 12.54
CA THR A 289 -4.43 -17.88 13.96
C THR A 289 -4.35 -16.69 14.92
N ALA A 290 -4.38 -15.45 14.43
CA ALA A 290 -4.32 -14.26 15.28
C ALA A 290 -5.60 -14.15 16.14
N PRO A 291 -5.50 -13.54 17.35
CA PRO A 291 -6.68 -13.30 18.18
C PRO A 291 -7.74 -12.49 17.42
N LYS A 292 -9.03 -12.76 17.70
CA LYS A 292 -10.18 -12.00 17.14
C LYS A 292 -10.32 -11.99 15.61
N MET A 293 -9.61 -12.86 14.88
CA MET A 293 -9.81 -13.00 13.44
C MET A 293 -11.27 -13.35 13.09
N SER A 294 -11.88 -14.21 13.91
CA SER A 294 -13.28 -14.61 13.75
C SER A 294 -14.24 -13.44 13.96
N GLU A 295 -14.03 -12.67 15.02
CA GLU A 295 -14.85 -11.51 15.34
C GLU A 295 -14.71 -10.41 14.29
N ALA A 296 -13.49 -10.15 13.82
CA ALA A 296 -13.22 -9.17 12.78
C ALA A 296 -13.92 -9.55 11.46
N SER A 297 -13.80 -10.82 11.05
CA SER A 297 -14.45 -11.30 9.83
C SER A 297 -15.97 -11.27 9.93
N LEU A 298 -16.53 -11.67 11.05
CA LEU A 298 -17.97 -11.61 11.29
C LEU A 298 -18.50 -10.17 11.25
N PHE A 299 -17.75 -9.21 11.81
CA PHE A 299 -18.15 -7.81 11.83
C PHE A 299 -18.20 -7.22 10.42
N PHE A 300 -17.11 -7.28 9.65
CA PHE A 300 -17.11 -6.69 8.32
C PHE A 300 -18.04 -7.42 7.36
N HIS A 301 -18.23 -8.73 7.50
CA HIS A 301 -19.17 -9.49 6.69
C HIS A 301 -20.62 -9.06 6.94
N LYS A 302 -21.05 -8.95 8.20
CA LYS A 302 -22.38 -8.43 8.56
C LYS A 302 -22.58 -6.98 8.09
N TRP A 303 -21.52 -6.15 8.21
CA TRP A 303 -21.53 -4.80 7.68
C TRP A 303 -21.77 -4.79 6.17
N ASN A 304 -21.04 -5.63 5.40
CA ASN A 304 -21.16 -5.72 3.96
C ASN A 304 -22.54 -6.14 3.48
N ILE A 305 -23.18 -7.10 4.17
CA ILE A 305 -24.54 -7.54 3.84
C ILE A 305 -25.55 -6.39 3.90
N GLN A 306 -25.38 -5.43 4.80
CA GLN A 306 -26.31 -4.32 5.00
C GLN A 306 -25.85 -3.02 4.33
N SER A 307 -24.56 -2.80 4.18
CA SER A 307 -24.02 -1.58 3.61
C SER A 307 -24.30 -1.50 2.10
N LYS A 308 -24.46 -0.26 1.60
CA LYS A 308 -24.50 0.05 0.15
C LYS A 308 -23.28 0.84 -0.29
N ASP A 309 -22.31 1.06 0.61
CA ASP A 309 -21.15 1.89 0.34
C ASP A 309 -20.13 1.17 -0.53
N VAL A 310 -20.09 -0.17 -0.42
CA VAL A 310 -19.22 -1.05 -1.22
C VAL A 310 -20.09 -2.16 -1.83
N THR A 311 -19.63 -2.72 -2.93
CA THR A 311 -20.25 -3.91 -3.56
C THR A 311 -19.22 -5.01 -3.67
N VAL A 312 -19.42 -6.09 -2.95
CA VAL A 312 -18.62 -7.32 -3.10
C VAL A 312 -19.30 -8.20 -4.14
N PRO A 313 -18.68 -8.39 -5.31
CA PRO A 313 -19.27 -9.25 -6.34
C PRO A 313 -19.17 -10.72 -5.94
N PHE A 314 -20.10 -11.51 -6.44
CA PHE A 314 -20.13 -12.95 -6.24
C PHE A 314 -20.54 -13.65 -7.54
N GLY A 315 -19.59 -14.28 -8.20
CA GLY A 315 -19.77 -15.02 -9.45
C GLY A 315 -19.39 -16.49 -9.31
N GLU A 316 -19.11 -17.13 -10.42
CA GLU A 316 -18.76 -18.57 -10.47
C GLU A 316 -17.41 -18.82 -9.75
N PHE A 317 -16.42 -17.97 -9.98
CA PHE A 317 -15.10 -18.09 -9.36
C PHE A 317 -15.17 -18.00 -7.83
N GLU A 318 -15.87 -17.01 -7.30
CA GLU A 318 -16.07 -16.82 -5.86
C GLU A 318 -16.88 -17.99 -5.26
N ASN A 319 -17.89 -18.47 -6.00
CA ASN A 319 -18.66 -19.64 -5.60
C ASN A 319 -17.78 -20.89 -5.51
N ASP A 320 -16.91 -21.14 -6.49
CA ASP A 320 -16.01 -22.29 -6.49
C ASP A 320 -15.00 -22.25 -5.33
N ILE A 321 -14.52 -21.06 -4.97
CA ILE A 321 -13.68 -20.88 -3.78
C ILE A 321 -14.47 -21.28 -2.52
N CYS A 322 -15.72 -20.85 -2.38
CA CYS A 322 -16.54 -21.09 -1.20
C CYS A 322 -17.03 -22.54 -1.01
N GLN A 323 -16.68 -23.48 -1.89
CA GLN A 323 -17.09 -24.91 -1.77
C GLN A 323 -16.43 -25.63 -0.57
N SER A 324 -15.46 -25.01 0.11
CA SER A 324 -14.80 -25.57 1.28
C SER A 324 -14.66 -24.51 2.40
N THR A 325 -14.53 -24.98 3.64
CA THR A 325 -14.24 -24.08 4.78
C THR A 325 -12.95 -23.29 4.53
N SER A 326 -11.90 -23.93 4.04
CA SER A 326 -10.63 -23.28 3.68
C SER A 326 -10.82 -22.19 2.64
N GLY A 327 -11.62 -22.48 1.61
CA GLY A 327 -11.94 -21.51 0.57
C GLY A 327 -12.80 -20.35 1.09
N THR A 328 -13.74 -20.60 1.99
CA THR A 328 -14.55 -19.55 2.63
C THR A 328 -13.66 -18.57 3.41
N LEU A 329 -12.62 -19.06 4.11
CA LEU A 329 -11.66 -18.18 4.77
C LEU A 329 -10.88 -17.30 3.76
N CYS A 330 -10.54 -17.85 2.61
CA CYS A 330 -9.92 -17.08 1.53
C CYS A 330 -10.89 -16.06 0.91
N PHE A 331 -12.16 -16.44 0.73
CA PHE A 331 -13.18 -15.51 0.25
C PHE A 331 -13.39 -14.33 1.22
N LEU A 332 -13.34 -14.55 2.53
CA LEU A 332 -13.36 -13.46 3.50
C LEU A 332 -12.18 -12.48 3.31
N ALA A 333 -11.00 -12.96 2.90
CA ALA A 333 -9.88 -12.08 2.55
C ALA A 333 -10.15 -11.30 1.24
N PHE A 334 -10.83 -11.90 0.26
CA PHE A 334 -11.30 -11.20 -0.93
C PHE A 334 -12.30 -10.10 -0.55
N GLU A 335 -13.33 -10.44 0.23
CA GLU A 335 -14.34 -9.50 0.73
C GLU A 335 -13.69 -8.34 1.50
N ALA A 336 -12.80 -8.65 2.45
CA ALA A 336 -12.06 -7.66 3.23
C ALA A 336 -11.26 -6.70 2.34
N SER A 337 -10.62 -7.21 1.28
CA SER A 337 -9.88 -6.37 0.33
C SER A 337 -10.78 -5.44 -0.48
N ILE A 338 -11.95 -5.92 -0.93
CA ILE A 338 -12.95 -5.09 -1.60
C ILE A 338 -13.43 -3.97 -0.67
N ILE A 339 -13.79 -4.31 0.58
CA ILE A 339 -14.26 -3.34 1.59
C ILE A 339 -13.17 -2.30 1.88
N SER A 340 -11.96 -2.76 2.17
CA SER A 340 -10.83 -1.87 2.49
C SER A 340 -10.55 -0.87 1.37
N ASN A 341 -10.46 -1.34 0.12
CA ASN A 341 -10.19 -0.46 -1.01
C ASN A 341 -11.40 0.42 -1.35
N GLY A 342 -12.61 -0.13 -1.33
CA GLY A 342 -13.84 0.60 -1.60
C GLY A 342 -14.04 1.78 -0.65
N LEU A 343 -13.88 1.55 0.65
CA LEU A 343 -14.01 2.61 1.67
C LEU A 343 -12.85 3.62 1.60
N ARG A 344 -11.63 3.16 1.38
CA ARG A 344 -10.44 4.03 1.31
C ARG A 344 -10.50 4.98 0.12
N TYR A 345 -10.93 4.52 -1.03
CA TYR A 345 -10.99 5.31 -2.26
C TYR A 345 -12.38 5.90 -2.54
N ASN A 346 -13.33 5.72 -1.63
CA ASN A 346 -14.73 6.12 -1.79
C ASN A 346 -15.31 5.64 -3.13
N THR A 347 -15.00 4.41 -3.48
CA THR A 347 -15.42 3.76 -4.73
C THR A 347 -16.21 2.52 -4.41
N ARG A 348 -17.43 2.45 -4.91
CA ARG A 348 -18.33 1.35 -4.60
C ARG A 348 -17.81 0.01 -5.11
N PHE A 349 -17.32 -0.03 -6.34
CA PHE A 349 -16.69 -1.17 -6.98
C PHE A 349 -16.13 -0.78 -8.36
N ASP A 350 -14.94 -1.27 -8.71
CA ASP A 350 -14.38 -1.19 -10.06
C ASP A 350 -13.44 -2.37 -10.35
N LYS A 351 -12.93 -2.44 -11.60
CA LYS A 351 -11.99 -3.49 -12.02
C LYS A 351 -10.74 -3.54 -11.13
N ASN A 352 -10.19 -2.40 -10.75
CA ASN A 352 -8.93 -2.34 -10.02
C ASN A 352 -9.07 -2.86 -8.60
N ILE A 353 -10.20 -2.51 -7.95
CA ILE A 353 -10.56 -3.05 -6.64
C ILE A 353 -10.70 -4.58 -6.71
N TYR A 354 -11.31 -5.10 -7.77
CA TYR A 354 -11.45 -6.55 -7.97
C TYR A 354 -10.10 -7.24 -8.14
N LEU A 355 -9.24 -6.71 -9.02
CA LEU A 355 -7.90 -7.27 -9.24
C LEU A 355 -7.06 -7.24 -7.96
N ALA A 356 -7.09 -6.12 -7.23
CA ALA A 356 -6.41 -5.99 -5.94
C ALA A 356 -6.92 -7.03 -4.93
N ALA A 357 -8.23 -7.30 -4.92
CA ALA A 357 -8.83 -8.26 -4.01
C ALA A 357 -8.37 -9.69 -4.31
N ILE A 358 -8.32 -10.11 -5.57
CA ILE A 358 -7.78 -11.43 -5.95
C ILE A 358 -6.32 -11.57 -5.51
N ILE A 359 -5.50 -10.53 -5.74
CA ILE A 359 -4.08 -10.55 -5.37
C ILE A 359 -3.90 -10.63 -3.85
N LYS A 360 -4.67 -9.85 -3.08
CA LYS A 360 -4.63 -9.88 -1.61
C LYS A 360 -5.13 -11.23 -1.05
N MET A 361 -6.22 -11.76 -1.58
CA MET A 361 -6.73 -13.09 -1.24
C MET A 361 -5.67 -14.16 -1.50
N THR A 362 -5.01 -14.12 -2.66
CA THR A 362 -3.93 -15.06 -2.99
C THR A 362 -2.77 -14.95 -2.02
N LYS A 363 -2.36 -13.73 -1.66
CA LYS A 363 -1.31 -13.50 -0.65
C LYS A 363 -1.73 -14.07 0.71
N PHE A 364 -2.96 -13.81 1.13
CA PHE A 364 -3.52 -14.35 2.37
C PHE A 364 -3.50 -15.89 2.34
N TYR A 365 -3.94 -16.49 1.25
CA TYR A 365 -3.89 -17.94 1.06
C TYR A 365 -2.47 -18.51 1.19
N ILE A 366 -1.50 -17.94 0.49
CA ILE A 366 -0.10 -18.38 0.55
C ILE A 366 0.44 -18.31 1.98
N ASN A 367 0.17 -17.22 2.68
CA ASN A 367 0.67 -16.98 4.03
C ASN A 367 0.03 -17.89 5.08
N ASN A 368 -1.17 -18.40 4.82
CA ASN A 368 -1.95 -19.19 5.76
C ASN A 368 -2.17 -20.63 5.30
N LYS A 369 -1.64 -21.05 4.15
CA LYS A 369 -1.87 -22.37 3.53
C LYS A 369 -1.56 -23.53 4.48
N GLU A 370 -0.56 -23.39 5.33
CA GLU A 370 -0.19 -24.39 6.34
C GLU A 370 -1.33 -24.67 7.34
N PHE A 371 -2.12 -23.63 7.66
CA PHE A 371 -3.21 -23.72 8.64
C PHE A 371 -4.56 -24.03 8.00
N ILE A 372 -4.83 -23.48 6.83
CA ILE A 372 -6.14 -23.59 6.18
C ILE A 372 -6.22 -24.76 5.17
N GLY A 373 -5.07 -25.30 4.76
CA GLY A 373 -5.02 -26.39 3.79
C GLY A 373 -5.11 -25.92 2.34
N ILE A 374 -5.29 -26.89 1.42
CA ILE A 374 -5.29 -26.62 -0.02
C ILE A 374 -6.66 -26.14 -0.49
N VAL A 375 -6.66 -25.05 -1.26
CA VAL A 375 -7.82 -24.53 -1.99
C VAL A 375 -7.53 -24.67 -3.49
N PRO A 376 -8.03 -25.71 -4.17
CA PRO A 376 -7.62 -26.05 -5.55
C PRO A 376 -7.80 -24.88 -6.54
N THR A 377 -8.88 -24.12 -6.40
CA THR A 377 -9.17 -22.95 -7.25
C THR A 377 -8.11 -21.83 -7.11
N LEU A 378 -7.40 -21.76 -5.99
CA LEU A 378 -6.36 -20.74 -5.72
C LEU A 378 -4.94 -21.21 -6.05
N GLU A 379 -4.69 -22.50 -6.27
CA GLU A 379 -3.34 -23.02 -6.59
C GLU A 379 -2.73 -22.34 -7.84
N PRO A 380 -3.45 -22.17 -8.96
CA PRO A 380 -2.89 -21.49 -10.13
C PRO A 380 -2.49 -20.03 -9.86
N PHE A 381 -3.22 -19.36 -8.96
CA PHE A 381 -2.91 -18.00 -8.54
C PHE A 381 -1.69 -17.95 -7.60
N ALA A 382 -1.60 -18.90 -6.67
CA ALA A 382 -0.46 -19.03 -5.76
C ALA A 382 0.84 -19.35 -6.51
N GLU A 383 0.78 -20.25 -7.50
CA GLU A 383 1.91 -20.57 -8.38
C GLU A 383 2.33 -19.36 -9.23
N ALA A 384 1.38 -18.55 -9.69
CA ALA A 384 1.64 -17.36 -10.46
C ALA A 384 2.21 -16.20 -9.60
N TYR A 385 1.84 -16.14 -8.32
CA TYR A 385 2.18 -15.03 -7.43
C TYR A 385 3.68 -14.93 -7.14
N LEU A 386 4.36 -16.06 -6.95
CA LEU A 386 5.76 -16.09 -6.52
C LEU A 386 6.76 -15.76 -7.65
N PRO A 387 6.67 -16.35 -8.86
CA PRO A 387 7.63 -16.13 -9.92
C PRO A 387 7.28 -14.95 -10.85
N ASP A 388 6.00 -14.65 -11.04
CA ASP A 388 5.56 -13.68 -12.06
C ASP A 388 4.24 -13.01 -11.70
N LYS A 389 4.35 -11.84 -11.07
CA LYS A 389 3.17 -11.05 -10.70
C LYS A 389 2.34 -10.56 -11.89
N LEU A 390 2.87 -10.51 -13.10
CA LEU A 390 2.08 -10.21 -14.31
C LEU A 390 1.16 -11.37 -14.67
N LYS A 391 1.57 -12.60 -14.39
CA LYS A 391 0.74 -13.78 -14.63
C LYS A 391 -0.48 -13.79 -13.72
N ILE A 392 -0.35 -13.44 -12.44
CA ILE A 392 -1.50 -13.36 -11.54
C ILE A 392 -2.46 -12.25 -11.94
N ILE A 393 -1.97 -11.11 -12.42
CA ILE A 393 -2.82 -10.02 -12.92
C ILE A 393 -3.66 -10.52 -14.09
N LYS A 394 -3.07 -11.22 -15.07
CA LYS A 394 -3.81 -11.79 -16.20
C LYS A 394 -4.86 -12.81 -15.77
N LEU A 395 -4.54 -13.65 -14.78
CA LEU A 395 -5.51 -14.59 -14.21
C LEU A 395 -6.67 -13.84 -13.54
N ALA A 396 -6.37 -12.80 -12.78
CA ALA A 396 -7.39 -11.97 -12.14
C ALA A 396 -8.25 -11.21 -13.17
N GLU A 397 -7.67 -10.69 -14.25
CA GLU A 397 -8.39 -10.06 -15.36
C GLU A 397 -9.34 -11.03 -16.05
N ALA A 398 -8.91 -12.28 -16.28
CA ALA A 398 -9.76 -13.30 -16.85
C ALA A 398 -11.00 -13.58 -15.97
N GLN A 399 -10.83 -13.60 -14.64
CA GLN A 399 -11.96 -13.76 -13.70
C GLN A 399 -12.88 -12.53 -13.72
N TYR A 400 -12.32 -11.31 -13.78
CA TYR A 400 -13.13 -10.11 -13.91
C TYR A 400 -13.96 -10.09 -15.20
N ASP A 401 -13.37 -10.50 -16.33
CA ASP A 401 -14.05 -10.56 -17.61
C ASP A 401 -15.15 -11.64 -17.62
N ALA A 402 -14.94 -12.78 -16.93
CA ALA A 402 -15.97 -13.78 -16.72
C ALA A 402 -17.13 -13.24 -15.88
N LEU A 403 -16.81 -12.59 -14.75
CA LEU A 403 -17.79 -11.96 -13.87
C LEU A 403 -18.65 -10.93 -14.61
N ARG A 404 -18.05 -10.08 -15.46
CA ARG A 404 -18.77 -9.07 -16.27
C ARG A 404 -19.76 -9.65 -17.26
N LYS A 405 -19.52 -10.85 -17.78
CA LYS A 405 -20.47 -11.53 -18.69
C LYS A 405 -21.75 -11.91 -17.97
N VAL A 406 -21.65 -12.22 -16.68
CA VAL A 406 -22.80 -12.63 -15.84
C VAL A 406 -23.48 -11.45 -15.20
N MET A 407 -22.72 -10.49 -14.69
CA MET A 407 -23.24 -9.29 -14.00
C MET A 407 -23.38 -8.13 -14.99
N LYS A 408 -24.59 -7.95 -15.55
CA LYS A 408 -24.90 -6.80 -16.41
C LYS A 408 -24.74 -5.49 -15.63
N GLY A 409 -23.96 -4.54 -16.17
CA GLY A 409 -23.79 -3.19 -15.60
C GLY A 409 -22.49 -2.97 -14.82
N LEU A 410 -21.59 -3.95 -14.73
CA LEU A 410 -20.24 -3.68 -14.21
C LEU A 410 -19.44 -2.77 -15.16
N PRO A 411 -18.62 -1.85 -14.65
CA PRO A 411 -17.78 -0.97 -15.47
C PRO A 411 -16.81 -1.77 -16.34
N LYS A 412 -16.46 -1.19 -17.49
CA LYS A 412 -15.50 -1.80 -18.43
C LYS A 412 -14.08 -1.70 -17.90
#